data_eba4f88d33fef89d0dde54786d742ab2
#
_entry.id   eba4f88d33fef89d0dde54786d742ab2
#
_cell.length_a   1.000
_cell.length_b   1.000
_cell.length_c   1.000
_cell.angle_alpha   90.00
_cell.angle_beta   90.00
_cell.angle_gamma   90.00
#
_symmetry.space_group_name_H-M   'P 1'
#
loop_
_entity.id
_entity.type
_entity.pdbx_description
1 polymer ?
#
loop_
_entity_poly.entity_id
_entity_poly.type
_entity_poly.pdbx_seq_one_letter_code
_entity_poly.pdbx_strand_id
1 'polypeptide(L)'
;MFKITPNPPSEPDLKLNQAAHRTIDRYLNPETAPPSPAPGLFSVAADASNETLITNSYETFSSVSALLLDLSEDLTGKQRDVALAIHQLSELGVLLIDRLMEREAGVAGG
;
A
#
# COMPACT_ATOMS: atom_id res chain seq x y z
N MET A 1 -29.69 -1.25 32.98
CA MET A 1 -29.49 -0.51 32.52
C MET A 1 -28.60 -0.20 31.92
N PHE A 2 -28.54 0.09 31.33
CA PHE A 2 -27.67 0.35 30.78
C PHE A 2 -27.18 1.41 30.86
N LYS A 3 -26.65 1.50 31.16
CA LYS A 3 -26.11 2.35 31.23
C LYS A 3 -25.54 2.70 30.45
N ILE A 4 -25.48 3.04 30.63
CA ILE A 4 -25.14 3.54 29.72
C ILE A 4 -24.16 4.21 29.53
N THR A 5 -23.36 3.65 28.99
CA THR A 5 -22.39 4.44 28.47
C THR A 5 -23.02 5.45 27.60
N PRO A 6 -22.87 6.67 27.91
CA PRO A 6 -23.23 7.68 26.96
C PRO A 6 -22.33 7.49 25.77
N ASN A 7 -22.83 7.57 24.63
CA ASN A 7 -22.06 7.48 23.40
C ASN A 7 -21.30 6.18 23.21
N PRO A 8 -21.95 5.04 23.41
CA PRO A 8 -21.29 3.84 22.94
C PRO A 8 -21.09 3.96 21.44
N PRO A 9 -19.96 3.49 20.91
CA PRO A 9 -19.79 3.56 19.47
C PRO A 9 -20.87 2.77 18.79
N SER A 10 -21.33 3.27 17.68
CA SER A 10 -22.29 2.57 16.88
C SER A 10 -21.64 1.32 16.29
N GLU A 11 -22.45 0.37 15.89
CA GLU A 11 -21.95 -0.85 15.31
C GLU A 11 -21.07 -0.61 14.10
N PRO A 12 -21.41 0.32 13.15
CA PRO A 12 -20.49 0.61 12.06
C PRO A 12 -19.15 1.15 12.53
N ASP A 13 -19.11 1.95 13.58
CA ASP A 13 -17.86 2.48 14.09
C ASP A 13 -17.00 1.38 14.69
N LEU A 14 -17.61 0.43 15.39
CA LEU A 14 -16.89 -0.71 15.92
C LEU A 14 -16.27 -1.56 14.81
N LYS A 15 -17.04 -1.80 13.77
CA LYS A 15 -16.55 -2.60 12.63
C LYS A 15 -15.39 -1.92 11.93
N LEU A 16 -15.48 -0.61 11.78
CA LEU A 16 -14.42 0.15 11.15
C LEU A 16 -13.14 0.10 11.99
N ASN A 17 -13.26 0.26 13.30
CA ASN A 17 -12.13 0.17 14.20
C ASN A 17 -11.50 -1.22 14.17
N GLN A 18 -12.30 -2.26 14.16
CA GLN A 18 -11.80 -3.62 14.09
C GLN A 18 -11.06 -3.88 12.79
N ALA A 19 -11.58 -3.36 11.69
CA ALA A 19 -10.92 -3.50 10.40
C ALA A 19 -9.58 -2.78 10.38
N ALA A 20 -9.53 -1.58 10.96
CA ALA A 20 -8.29 -0.82 11.05
C ALA A 20 -7.26 -1.56 11.90
N HIS A 21 -7.67 -2.11 13.03
CA HIS A 21 -6.76 -2.87 13.89
C HIS A 21 -6.22 -4.10 13.19
N ARG A 22 -7.05 -4.81 12.46
CA ARG A 22 -6.60 -5.98 11.71
C ARG A 22 -5.57 -5.61 10.66
N THR A 23 -5.79 -4.50 9.99
CA THR A 23 -4.86 -4.04 8.97
C THR A 23 -3.52 -3.69 9.58
N ILE A 24 -3.55 -2.96 10.70
CA ILE A 24 -2.33 -2.58 11.41
C ILE A 24 -1.60 -3.82 11.91
N ASP A 25 -2.31 -4.76 12.52
CA ASP A 25 -1.71 -5.98 13.01
C ASP A 25 -1.06 -6.76 11.89
N ARG A 26 -1.69 -6.79 10.73
CA ARG A 26 -1.16 -7.51 9.58
C ARG A 26 0.16 -6.92 9.11
N TYR A 27 0.29 -5.60 9.15
CA TYR A 27 1.53 -4.94 8.78
C TYR A 27 2.61 -5.07 9.84
N LEU A 28 2.23 -4.94 11.11
CA LEU A 28 3.20 -4.94 12.20
C LEU A 28 3.60 -6.35 12.62
N ASN A 29 2.67 -7.31 12.52
CA ASN A 29 2.89 -8.68 12.97
C ASN A 29 2.40 -9.66 11.91
N PRO A 30 3.07 -9.73 10.76
CA PRO A 30 2.58 -10.60 9.68
C PRO A 30 2.51 -12.07 10.08
N GLU A 31 3.36 -12.50 11.01
CA GLU A 31 3.39 -13.90 11.43
C GLU A 31 2.21 -14.28 12.29
N THR A 32 1.62 -13.31 12.98
CA THR A 32 0.47 -13.57 13.85
C THR A 32 -0.86 -13.18 13.18
N ALA A 33 -0.79 -12.53 12.04
CA ALA A 33 -2.00 -12.12 11.34
C ALA A 33 -2.72 -13.34 10.80
N PRO A 34 -4.04 -13.42 10.96
CA PRO A 34 -4.77 -14.51 10.33
C PRO A 34 -4.71 -14.41 8.82
N PRO A 35 -4.80 -15.52 8.11
CA PRO A 35 -4.85 -15.45 6.66
C PRO A 35 -6.05 -14.61 6.22
N SER A 36 -5.88 -13.91 5.12
CA SER A 36 -6.96 -13.08 4.61
C SER A 36 -8.15 -13.95 4.22
N PRO A 37 -9.33 -13.67 4.78
CA PRO A 37 -10.49 -14.50 4.46
C PRO A 37 -11.07 -14.25 3.08
N ALA A 38 -10.81 -13.09 2.51
CA ALA A 38 -11.39 -12.70 1.23
C ALA A 38 -10.28 -12.63 0.20
N PRO A 39 -10.31 -13.51 -0.81
CA PRO A 39 -9.33 -13.41 -1.87
C PRO A 39 -9.55 -12.14 -2.67
N GLY A 40 -8.50 -11.38 -2.91
CA GLY A 40 -8.55 -10.29 -3.84
C GLY A 40 -8.45 -10.82 -5.27
N LEU A 41 -8.53 -9.90 -6.23
CA LEU A 41 -8.33 -10.24 -7.63
C LEU A 41 -6.87 -10.58 -7.93
N PHE A 42 -5.98 -10.16 -7.06
CA PHE A 42 -4.55 -10.34 -7.26
C PHE A 42 -3.96 -11.12 -6.09
N SER A 43 -2.92 -11.84 -6.38
CA SER A 43 -2.13 -12.48 -5.34
C SER A 43 -0.68 -12.48 -5.79
N VAL A 44 0.22 -12.67 -4.83
CA VAL A 44 1.64 -12.77 -5.12
C VAL A 44 2.07 -14.18 -4.79
N ALA A 45 2.77 -14.81 -5.72
CA ALA A 45 3.27 -16.18 -5.51
C ALA A 45 4.19 -16.21 -4.29
N ALA A 46 3.96 -17.20 -3.42
CA ALA A 46 4.73 -17.31 -2.19
C ALA A 46 6.21 -17.55 -2.44
N ASP A 47 6.55 -18.16 -3.58
CA ASP A 47 7.92 -18.47 -3.94
C ASP A 47 8.54 -17.46 -4.90
N ALA A 48 7.91 -16.30 -5.09
CA ALA A 48 8.47 -15.26 -5.94
C ALA A 48 9.82 -14.81 -5.40
N SER A 49 10.80 -14.69 -6.28
CA SER A 49 12.13 -14.24 -5.89
C SER A 49 12.12 -12.76 -5.54
N ASN A 50 13.11 -12.34 -4.76
CA ASN A 50 13.28 -10.92 -4.46
C ASN A 50 13.42 -10.09 -5.73
N GLU A 51 14.16 -10.60 -6.69
CA GLU A 51 14.32 -9.92 -7.96
C GLU A 51 12.99 -9.71 -8.67
N THR A 52 12.15 -10.75 -8.70
CA THR A 52 10.84 -10.65 -9.31
C THR A 52 9.96 -9.64 -8.57
N LEU A 53 9.97 -9.68 -7.26
CA LEU A 53 9.17 -8.76 -6.45
C LEU A 53 9.60 -7.32 -6.68
N ILE A 54 10.89 -7.08 -6.68
CA ILE A 54 11.43 -5.74 -6.88
C ILE A 54 11.11 -5.22 -8.28
N THR A 55 11.31 -6.06 -9.30
CA THR A 55 11.04 -5.65 -10.67
C THR A 55 9.58 -5.31 -10.89
N ASN A 56 8.69 -6.15 -10.38
CA ASN A 56 7.25 -5.89 -10.52
C ASN A 56 6.82 -4.67 -9.71
N SER A 57 7.42 -4.46 -8.56
CA SER A 57 7.15 -3.26 -7.76
C SER A 57 7.59 -2.01 -8.51
N TYR A 58 8.76 -2.04 -9.11
CA TYR A 58 9.27 -0.92 -9.89
C TYR A 58 8.31 -0.57 -11.03
N GLU A 59 7.91 -1.58 -11.78
CA GLU A 59 7.01 -1.37 -12.91
C GLU A 59 5.65 -0.83 -12.46
N THR A 60 5.13 -1.37 -11.35
CA THR A 60 3.84 -0.96 -10.83
C THR A 60 3.87 0.50 -10.38
N PHE A 61 4.87 0.87 -9.60
CA PHE A 61 4.97 2.26 -9.12
C PHE A 61 5.28 3.24 -10.23
N SER A 62 6.07 2.82 -11.22
CA SER A 62 6.33 3.67 -12.37
C SER A 62 5.06 3.93 -13.16
N SER A 63 4.23 2.90 -13.31
CA SER A 63 2.94 3.04 -14.00
C SER A 63 2.01 3.97 -13.22
N VAL A 64 1.94 3.80 -11.90
CA VAL A 64 1.12 4.67 -11.06
C VAL A 64 1.57 6.12 -11.20
N SER A 65 2.87 6.35 -11.16
CA SER A 65 3.43 7.68 -11.29
C SER A 65 3.03 8.33 -12.62
N ALA A 66 3.15 7.58 -13.72
CA ALA A 66 2.78 8.08 -15.04
C ALA A 66 1.29 8.38 -15.15
N LEU A 67 0.45 7.47 -14.64
CA LEU A 67 -1.00 7.66 -14.70
C LEU A 67 -1.46 8.85 -13.87
N LEU A 68 -0.83 9.08 -12.73
CA LEU A 68 -1.16 10.23 -11.90
C LEU A 68 -0.76 11.54 -12.57
N LEU A 69 0.35 11.56 -13.26
CA LEU A 69 0.75 12.74 -13.99
C LEU A 69 -0.24 13.06 -15.09
N ASP A 70 -0.64 12.04 -15.86
CA ASP A 70 -1.65 12.20 -16.90
C ASP A 70 -2.96 12.71 -16.31
N LEU A 71 -3.39 12.09 -15.21
CA LEU A 71 -4.65 12.47 -14.57
C LEU A 71 -4.61 13.93 -14.10
N SER A 72 -3.46 14.36 -13.59
CA SER A 72 -3.33 15.72 -13.07
C SER A 72 -3.55 16.77 -14.14
N GLU A 73 -3.33 16.44 -15.39
CA GLU A 73 -3.57 17.36 -16.50
C GLU A 73 -5.05 17.66 -16.71
N ASP A 74 -5.90 16.70 -16.33
CA ASP A 74 -7.35 16.86 -16.46
C ASP A 74 -8.01 17.38 -15.20
N LEU A 75 -7.25 17.57 -14.14
CA LEU A 75 -7.78 18.03 -12.86
C LEU A 75 -7.38 19.49 -12.64
N THR A 76 -8.15 20.16 -11.76
CA THR A 76 -7.87 21.54 -11.39
C THR A 76 -7.95 21.69 -9.88
N GLY A 77 -7.36 22.78 -9.39
CA GLY A 77 -7.46 23.16 -7.99
C GLY A 77 -6.90 22.10 -7.05
N LYS A 78 -7.62 21.89 -5.96
CA LYS A 78 -7.17 21.00 -4.90
C LYS A 78 -7.01 19.56 -5.37
N GLN A 79 -7.89 19.12 -6.26
CA GLN A 79 -7.80 17.75 -6.78
C GLN A 79 -6.51 17.54 -7.55
N ARG A 80 -6.11 18.53 -8.33
CA ARG A 80 -4.83 18.47 -9.04
C ARG A 80 -3.67 18.42 -8.07
N ASP A 81 -3.73 19.25 -7.03
CA ASP A 81 -2.67 19.28 -6.03
C ASP A 81 -2.52 17.92 -5.35
N VAL A 82 -3.64 17.27 -5.03
CA VAL A 82 -3.60 15.94 -4.43
C VAL A 82 -2.99 14.93 -5.39
N ALA A 83 -3.41 14.94 -6.65
CA ALA A 83 -2.87 14.01 -7.64
C ALA A 83 -1.37 14.19 -7.81
N LEU A 84 -0.89 15.42 -7.84
CA LEU A 84 0.53 15.72 -7.96
C LEU A 84 1.31 15.28 -6.71
N ALA A 85 0.70 15.44 -5.54
CA ALA A 85 1.33 14.98 -4.30
C ALA A 85 1.49 13.46 -4.30
N ILE A 86 0.46 12.73 -4.74
CA ILE A 86 0.55 11.27 -4.84
C ILE A 86 1.59 10.87 -5.88
N HIS A 87 1.64 11.62 -6.99
CA HIS A 87 2.67 11.39 -8.01
C HIS A 87 4.07 11.49 -7.40
N GLN A 88 4.32 12.53 -6.60
CA GLN A 88 5.62 12.71 -5.96
C GLN A 88 5.95 11.57 -4.99
N LEU A 89 4.96 11.11 -4.23
CA LEU A 89 5.16 9.98 -3.34
C LEU A 89 5.47 8.70 -4.12
N SER A 90 4.82 8.53 -5.25
CA SER A 90 5.08 7.38 -6.12
C SER A 90 6.49 7.43 -6.70
N GLU A 91 6.94 8.62 -7.06
CA GLU A 91 8.32 8.78 -7.53
C GLU A 91 9.33 8.45 -6.45
N LEU A 92 9.05 8.86 -5.21
CA LEU A 92 9.91 8.47 -4.09
C LEU A 92 9.94 6.96 -3.96
N GLY A 93 8.77 6.31 -4.09
CA GLY A 93 8.70 4.85 -4.06
C GLY A 93 9.58 4.22 -5.14
N VAL A 94 9.55 4.76 -6.34
CA VAL A 94 10.39 4.27 -7.43
C VAL A 94 11.88 4.39 -7.08
N LEU A 95 12.27 5.52 -6.49
CA LEU A 95 13.66 5.72 -6.09
C LEU A 95 14.11 4.73 -5.02
N LEU A 96 13.23 4.45 -4.07
CA LEU A 96 13.54 3.47 -3.02
C LEU A 96 13.68 2.07 -3.61
N ILE A 97 12.81 1.72 -4.52
CA ILE A 97 12.87 0.42 -5.18
C ILE A 97 14.12 0.32 -6.05
N ASP A 98 14.47 1.41 -6.72
CA ASP A 98 15.68 1.45 -7.51
C ASP A 98 16.92 1.18 -6.65
N ARG A 99 16.95 1.74 -5.45
CA ARG A 99 18.05 1.47 -4.52
C ARG A 99 18.07 0.00 -4.09
N LEU A 100 16.90 -0.60 -3.89
CA LEU A 100 16.85 -2.03 -3.60
C LEU A 100 17.36 -2.86 -4.75
N MET A 101 17.05 -2.47 -5.98
CA MET A 101 17.56 -3.15 -7.16
C MET A 101 19.08 -3.09 -7.22
N GLU A 102 19.65 -1.94 -6.92
CA GLU A 102 21.09 -1.78 -6.89
C GLU A 102 21.74 -2.71 -5.86
N ARG A 103 21.12 -2.82 -4.69
CA ARG A 103 21.64 -3.69 -3.63
C ARG A 103 21.53 -5.15 -4.01
N GLU A 104 20.41 -5.56 -4.60
CA GLU A 104 20.25 -6.94 -5.05
C GLU A 104 21.26 -7.28 -6.13
N ALA A 105 21.47 -6.37 -7.08
CA ALA A 105 22.45 -6.58 -8.14
C ALA A 105 23.87 -6.68 -7.56
N GLY A 106 24.19 -5.83 -6.57
CA GLY A 106 25.48 -5.87 -5.92
C GLY A 106 25.72 -7.17 -5.17
N VAL A 107 24.70 -7.66 -4.49
CA VAL A 107 24.80 -8.94 -3.79
C VAL A 107 24.97 -10.10 -4.79
N ALA A 108 24.15 -10.08 -5.85
CA ALA A 108 24.21 -11.12 -6.87
C ALA A 108 25.51 -11.07 -7.66
N GLY A 109 26.04 -9.88 -7.87
CA GLY A 109 27.28 -9.71 -8.62
C GLY A 109 28.54 -9.90 -7.79
N GLY A 110 28.35 -9.85 -6.47
CA GLY A 110 29.46 -9.97 -5.58
C GLY A 110 29.71 -11.39 -5.15
#